data_cd8305c1162b50112261b11091f6021c
#
_entry.id   cd8305c1162b50112261b11091f6021c
#
_cell.length_a   1.000
_cell.length_b   1.000
_cell.length_c   1.000
_cell.angle_alpha   90.00
_cell.angle_beta   90.00
_cell.angle_gamma   90.00
#
_symmetry.space_group_name_H-M   'P 1'
#
loop_
_entity.id
_entity.type
_entity.pdbx_description
1 polymer ?
#
loop_
_entity_poly.entity_id
_entity_poly.type
_entity_poly.pdbx_seq_one_letter_code
_entity_poly.pdbx_strand_id
1 'polypeptide(L)'
;MDTFLTAIRPRLESEPDTQVIIVTGNESADLDSIVSALTTSFFLSHSSAHPGSIVLPFINIPRIDLALRSDVEFVLETNHINRELLFFRDDLPLLERLAAKNQLSLFLVDHNEVMGTMSSLERAKVIGIIDHHADEGLYKDTANPRRIEVVGSCSSLVTDQFLKSQMEKEQQQNGGKIPSWVQQLTRLLLGPILIDTQDLKPERHKVKPLDLAMANFIFPYTGWESMEDLFRRIDNARKDTSRLAYYDLLRKDYKEWTVQHHETKEDVKIGISSVIGLMDKYAKRDTKETMQKAINEWAKNRTMDLSLVLLADDLGENHGGYQRQVIVLPVTSKVDGITGRLEAIPELQLERTTIIDTDDFVKHGGRAYLQHNNTCTRKQIWPWVEKLITLPQGSNL
;
A
#
# COMPACT_ATOMS: atom_id res chain seq x y z
N MET A 1 1.62 -17.58 15.01
CA MET A 1 2.15 -16.23 14.69
C MET A 1 2.18 -15.34 15.93
N ASP A 2 1.08 -15.11 16.65
CA ASP A 2 1.06 -14.18 17.79
C ASP A 2 2.07 -14.50 18.91
N THR A 3 2.27 -15.77 19.26
CA THR A 3 3.30 -16.17 20.24
C THR A 3 4.70 -15.71 19.80
N PHE A 4 5.02 -15.83 18.50
CA PHE A 4 6.27 -15.35 17.92
C PHE A 4 6.37 -13.83 18.04
N LEU A 5 5.34 -13.10 17.58
CA LEU A 5 5.34 -11.63 17.57
C LEU A 5 5.40 -11.03 18.98
N THR A 6 4.66 -11.64 19.94
CA THR A 6 4.63 -11.18 21.35
C THR A 6 6.01 -11.26 22.00
N ALA A 7 6.83 -12.24 21.62
CA ALA A 7 8.15 -12.43 22.20
C ALA A 7 9.19 -11.39 21.74
N ILE A 8 8.96 -10.66 20.64
CA ILE A 8 9.97 -9.81 20.01
C ILE A 8 10.32 -8.59 20.88
N ARG A 9 9.32 -7.77 21.27
CA ARG A 9 9.57 -6.53 22.04
C ARG A 9 10.24 -6.79 23.39
N PRO A 10 9.78 -7.75 24.22
CA PRO A 10 10.47 -8.09 25.46
C PRO A 10 11.93 -8.53 25.26
N ARG A 11 12.23 -9.27 24.18
CA ARG A 11 13.60 -9.67 23.88
C ARG A 11 14.47 -8.50 23.47
N LEU A 12 13.95 -7.55 22.66
CA LEU A 12 14.67 -6.34 22.29
C LEU A 12 15.03 -5.47 23.53
N GLU A 13 14.20 -5.50 24.56
CA GLU A 13 14.43 -4.76 25.82
C GLU A 13 15.41 -5.49 26.74
N SER A 14 15.27 -6.82 26.87
CA SER A 14 16.08 -7.63 27.81
C SER A 14 17.41 -8.11 27.26
N GLU A 15 17.58 -8.11 25.94
CA GLU A 15 18.75 -8.63 25.24
C GLU A 15 19.42 -7.54 24.37
N PRO A 16 19.93 -6.43 24.94
CA PRO A 16 20.33 -5.23 24.20
C PRO A 16 21.54 -5.39 23.29
N ASP A 17 22.30 -6.49 23.44
CA ASP A 17 23.50 -6.78 22.63
C ASP A 17 23.25 -7.89 21.59
N THR A 18 22.01 -8.37 21.48
CA THR A 18 21.66 -9.43 20.55
C THR A 18 21.57 -8.90 19.11
N GLN A 19 21.99 -9.73 18.15
CA GLN A 19 21.81 -9.43 16.73
C GLN A 19 20.33 -9.43 16.35
N VAL A 20 19.93 -8.44 15.57
CA VAL A 20 18.56 -8.26 15.08
C VAL A 20 18.53 -8.42 13.57
N ILE A 21 17.60 -9.22 13.08
CA ILE A 21 17.31 -9.38 11.66
C ILE A 21 15.93 -8.79 11.40
N ILE A 22 15.86 -7.75 10.59
CA ILE A 22 14.56 -7.27 10.11
C ILE A 22 14.28 -7.89 8.74
N VAL A 23 13.06 -8.38 8.59
CA VAL A 23 12.53 -8.83 7.30
C VAL A 23 11.54 -7.79 6.82
N THR A 24 11.78 -7.21 5.66
CA THR A 24 10.97 -6.09 5.17
C THR A 24 10.57 -6.28 3.72
N GLY A 25 9.33 -5.91 3.41
CA GLY A 25 8.83 -5.72 2.06
C GLY A 25 9.13 -4.32 1.52
N ASN A 26 8.66 -4.05 0.30
CA ASN A 26 8.82 -2.78 -0.38
C ASN A 26 7.98 -1.63 0.24
N GLU A 27 8.14 -0.41 -0.28
CA GLU A 27 7.44 0.78 0.24
C GLU A 27 5.94 0.84 -0.11
N SER A 28 5.45 0.02 -1.04
CA SER A 28 4.01 -0.07 -1.30
C SER A 28 3.29 -0.78 -0.15
N ALA A 29 4.02 -1.67 0.55
CA ALA A 29 3.51 -2.48 1.66
C ALA A 29 2.15 -3.09 1.33
N ASP A 30 2.06 -3.69 0.14
CA ASP A 30 0.88 -4.43 -0.29
C ASP A 30 0.78 -5.79 0.42
N LEU A 31 -0.23 -6.57 0.07
CA LEU A 31 -0.49 -7.83 0.73
C LEU A 31 0.67 -8.82 0.59
N ASP A 32 1.33 -8.86 -0.58
CA ASP A 32 2.45 -9.76 -0.83
C ASP A 32 3.69 -9.36 0.00
N SER A 33 4.05 -8.09 0.00
CA SER A 33 5.14 -7.54 0.81
C SER A 33 4.96 -7.85 2.30
N ILE A 34 3.78 -7.58 2.85
CA ILE A 34 3.52 -7.74 4.30
C ILE A 34 3.49 -9.21 4.69
N VAL A 35 2.79 -10.04 3.94
CA VAL A 35 2.68 -11.47 4.23
C VAL A 35 4.03 -12.18 4.05
N SER A 36 4.76 -11.84 3.00
CA SER A 36 6.10 -12.38 2.78
C SER A 36 7.06 -12.00 3.92
N ALA A 37 6.99 -10.76 4.43
CA ALA A 37 7.81 -10.33 5.57
C ALA A 37 7.43 -11.08 6.86
N LEU A 38 6.13 -11.19 7.18
CA LEU A 38 5.63 -11.91 8.35
C LEU A 38 6.04 -13.38 8.36
N THR A 39 5.80 -14.06 7.25
CA THR A 39 6.04 -15.51 7.16
C THR A 39 7.52 -15.84 7.09
N THR A 40 8.32 -15.07 6.35
CA THR A 40 9.79 -15.22 6.32
C THR A 40 10.39 -14.97 7.70
N SER A 41 9.94 -13.94 8.43
CA SER A 41 10.39 -13.69 9.81
C SER A 41 10.12 -14.87 10.73
N PHE A 42 8.95 -15.48 10.62
CA PHE A 42 8.61 -16.67 11.37
C PHE A 42 9.56 -17.83 11.07
N PHE A 43 9.83 -18.11 9.79
CA PHE A 43 10.74 -19.21 9.41
C PHE A 43 12.17 -18.95 9.85
N LEU A 44 12.68 -17.73 9.68
CA LEU A 44 14.03 -17.39 10.13
C LEU A 44 14.18 -17.50 11.65
N SER A 45 13.17 -17.11 12.43
CA SER A 45 13.20 -17.21 13.88
C SER A 45 13.26 -18.65 14.41
N HIS A 46 12.79 -19.61 13.61
CA HIS A 46 12.83 -21.05 13.91
C HIS A 46 13.98 -21.78 13.21
N SER A 47 14.81 -21.04 12.47
CA SER A 47 15.94 -21.61 11.73
C SER A 47 17.21 -21.69 12.59
N SER A 48 17.97 -22.76 12.42
CA SER A 48 19.32 -22.89 13.01
C SER A 48 20.38 -22.02 12.30
N ALA A 49 20.04 -21.34 11.22
CA ALA A 49 20.97 -20.48 10.48
C ALA A 49 21.38 -19.20 11.25
N HIS A 50 20.49 -18.71 12.12
CA HIS A 50 20.68 -17.47 12.89
C HIS A 50 20.40 -17.69 14.39
N PRO A 51 21.18 -18.57 15.07
CA PRO A 51 20.90 -18.95 16.44
C PRO A 51 21.01 -17.75 17.39
N GLY A 52 20.00 -17.56 18.23
CA GLY A 52 19.98 -16.50 19.22
C GLY A 52 19.57 -15.11 18.68
N SER A 53 19.56 -14.87 17.37
CA SER A 53 19.14 -13.59 16.82
C SER A 53 17.65 -13.28 17.10
N ILE A 54 17.33 -12.02 17.24
CA ILE A 54 15.95 -11.54 17.25
C ILE A 54 15.54 -11.27 15.81
N VAL A 55 14.52 -11.97 15.32
CA VAL A 55 13.99 -11.76 13.98
C VAL A 55 12.65 -11.04 14.09
N LEU A 56 12.45 -9.97 13.33
CA LEU A 56 11.18 -9.25 13.32
C LEU A 56 10.72 -8.85 11.92
N PRO A 57 9.41 -8.91 11.64
CA PRO A 57 8.82 -8.34 10.44
C PRO A 57 8.74 -6.81 10.58
N PHE A 58 9.14 -6.10 9.52
CA PHE A 58 9.04 -4.64 9.46
C PHE A 58 8.20 -4.23 8.25
N ILE A 59 7.11 -3.52 8.53
CA ILE A 59 6.18 -3.02 7.52
C ILE A 59 6.62 -1.62 7.13
N ASN A 60 7.05 -1.45 5.89
CA ASN A 60 7.72 -0.23 5.41
C ASN A 60 6.74 0.92 5.09
N ILE A 61 5.77 1.17 5.96
CA ILE A 61 4.87 2.32 5.95
C ILE A 61 4.66 2.85 7.37
N PRO A 62 4.19 4.09 7.56
CA PRO A 62 3.68 4.54 8.86
C PRO A 62 2.55 3.63 9.37
N ARG A 63 2.49 3.39 10.67
CA ARG A 63 1.46 2.53 11.30
C ARG A 63 0.04 2.94 10.93
N ILE A 64 -0.21 4.25 10.89
CA ILE A 64 -1.52 4.80 10.53
C ILE A 64 -1.94 4.44 9.08
N ASP A 65 -0.98 4.16 8.19
CA ASP A 65 -1.24 3.83 6.78
C ASP A 65 -1.69 2.37 6.59
N LEU A 66 -1.59 1.52 7.61
CA LEU A 66 -2.12 0.16 7.54
C LEU A 66 -3.63 0.17 7.25
N ALA A 67 -4.37 1.10 7.83
CA ALA A 67 -5.80 1.26 7.57
C ALA A 67 -6.14 1.47 6.07
N LEU A 68 -5.18 1.97 5.26
CA LEU A 68 -5.36 2.14 3.82
C LEU A 68 -5.25 0.81 3.04
N ARG A 69 -4.80 -0.24 3.69
CA ARG A 69 -4.60 -1.59 3.15
C ARG A 69 -5.69 -2.52 3.67
N SER A 70 -6.94 -2.29 3.26
CA SER A 70 -8.11 -3.03 3.75
C SER A 70 -8.04 -4.54 3.49
N ASP A 71 -7.36 -4.95 2.41
CA ASP A 71 -7.04 -6.35 2.11
C ASP A 71 -6.08 -6.95 3.12
N VAL A 72 -5.04 -6.21 3.50
CA VAL A 72 -4.09 -6.62 4.55
C VAL A 72 -4.81 -6.74 5.89
N GLU A 73 -5.57 -5.71 6.28
CA GLU A 73 -6.36 -5.74 7.53
C GLU A 73 -7.29 -6.97 7.57
N PHE A 74 -8.01 -7.23 6.47
CA PHE A 74 -8.86 -8.41 6.35
C PHE A 74 -8.08 -9.72 6.57
N VAL A 75 -6.90 -9.86 5.94
CA VAL A 75 -6.08 -11.07 6.07
C VAL A 75 -5.51 -11.19 7.48
N LEU A 76 -5.05 -10.11 8.10
CA LEU A 76 -4.57 -10.13 9.49
C LEU A 76 -5.69 -10.50 10.47
N GLU A 77 -6.87 -9.88 10.36
CA GLU A 77 -8.04 -10.16 11.20
C GLU A 77 -8.49 -11.62 11.05
N THR A 78 -8.61 -12.13 9.81
CA THR A 78 -9.05 -13.50 9.53
C THR A 78 -8.07 -14.54 10.05
N ASN A 79 -6.80 -14.20 10.17
CA ASN A 79 -5.74 -15.04 10.74
C ASN A 79 -5.45 -14.74 12.21
N HIS A 80 -6.26 -13.91 12.87
CA HIS A 80 -6.11 -13.54 14.28
C HIS A 80 -4.73 -12.97 14.61
N ILE A 81 -4.15 -12.16 13.73
CA ILE A 81 -2.87 -11.49 13.96
C ILE A 81 -3.12 -10.12 14.58
N ASN A 82 -2.57 -9.92 15.77
CA ASN A 82 -2.65 -8.63 16.44
C ASN A 82 -1.70 -7.62 15.81
N ARG A 83 -2.24 -6.63 15.08
CA ARG A 83 -1.48 -5.57 14.41
C ARG A 83 -0.64 -4.71 15.34
N GLU A 84 -0.99 -4.62 16.64
CA GLU A 84 -0.21 -3.85 17.62
C GLU A 84 1.15 -4.47 17.92
N LEU A 85 1.34 -5.74 17.61
CA LEU A 85 2.62 -6.45 17.75
C LEU A 85 3.58 -6.20 16.58
N LEU A 86 3.10 -5.61 15.48
CA LEU A 86 3.88 -5.39 14.27
C LEU A 86 4.79 -4.14 14.41
N PHE A 87 5.87 -4.14 13.63
CA PHE A 87 6.81 -3.02 13.55
C PHE A 87 6.59 -2.25 12.24
N PHE A 88 6.63 -0.91 12.35
CA PHE A 88 6.35 0.02 11.26
C PHE A 88 7.44 1.09 11.16
N ARG A 89 7.35 2.00 10.19
CA ARG A 89 8.27 3.15 10.08
C ARG A 89 8.37 3.98 11.35
N ASP A 90 7.33 3.99 12.17
CA ASP A 90 7.34 4.65 13.48
C ASP A 90 8.40 4.06 14.42
N ASP A 91 8.81 2.81 14.20
CA ASP A 91 9.87 2.14 14.95
C ASP A 91 11.27 2.35 14.33
N LEU A 92 11.41 3.10 13.22
CA LEU A 92 12.68 3.31 12.50
C LEU A 92 13.80 3.86 13.41
N PRO A 93 13.56 4.82 14.33
CA PRO A 93 14.60 5.31 15.24
C PRO A 93 15.24 4.22 16.13
N LEU A 94 14.49 3.16 16.46
CA LEU A 94 15.05 1.99 17.15
C LEU A 94 16.01 1.24 16.24
N LEU A 95 15.60 1.00 14.99
CA LEU A 95 16.39 0.24 14.00
C LEU A 95 17.67 0.98 13.62
N GLU A 96 17.63 2.30 13.49
CA GLU A 96 18.81 3.14 13.24
C GLU A 96 19.84 3.04 14.37
N ARG A 97 19.39 3.02 15.64
CA ARG A 97 20.29 2.80 16.79
C ARG A 97 20.95 1.42 16.75
N LEU A 98 20.23 0.38 16.35
CA LEU A 98 20.77 -0.97 16.19
C LEU A 98 21.76 -1.04 15.03
N ALA A 99 21.45 -0.41 13.89
CA ALA A 99 22.37 -0.30 12.76
C ALA A 99 23.68 0.42 13.12
N ALA A 100 23.58 1.51 13.88
CA ALA A 100 24.75 2.27 14.35
C ALA A 100 25.68 1.44 15.26
N LYS A 101 25.15 0.43 15.95
CA LYS A 101 25.91 -0.52 16.75
C LYS A 101 26.39 -1.76 15.99
N ASN A 102 26.15 -1.85 14.68
CA ASN A 102 26.37 -3.04 13.85
C ASN A 102 25.59 -4.29 14.34
N GLN A 103 24.44 -4.08 14.97
CA GLN A 103 23.57 -5.15 15.48
C GLN A 103 22.42 -5.48 14.56
N LEU A 104 22.30 -4.81 13.41
CA LEU A 104 21.19 -4.95 12.48
C LEU A 104 21.62 -5.61 11.17
N SER A 105 20.81 -6.57 10.73
CA SER A 105 20.88 -7.16 9.39
C SER A 105 19.51 -7.06 8.71
N LEU A 106 19.51 -7.00 7.37
CA LEU A 106 18.31 -6.90 6.55
C LEU A 106 18.08 -8.20 5.77
N PHE A 107 16.84 -8.65 5.74
CA PHE A 107 16.35 -9.65 4.80
C PHE A 107 15.24 -9.00 3.96
N LEU A 108 15.46 -8.92 2.65
CA LEU A 108 14.54 -8.25 1.73
C LEU A 108 13.56 -9.27 1.12
N VAL A 109 12.29 -8.92 1.09
CA VAL A 109 11.25 -9.70 0.40
C VAL A 109 10.45 -8.77 -0.50
N ASP A 110 10.06 -9.24 -1.68
CA ASP A 110 9.27 -8.48 -2.64
C ASP A 110 9.93 -7.18 -3.12
N HIS A 111 11.22 -7.09 -2.99
CA HIS A 111 12.16 -6.12 -3.58
C HIS A 111 13.59 -6.58 -3.35
N ASN A 112 14.54 -6.02 -4.12
CA ASN A 112 15.94 -6.44 -4.06
C ASN A 112 16.94 -5.27 -3.99
N GLU A 113 16.45 -4.07 -3.63
CA GLU A 113 17.26 -2.88 -3.39
C GLU A 113 16.80 -2.16 -2.12
N VAL A 114 17.74 -1.74 -1.26
CA VAL A 114 17.46 -0.86 -0.12
C VAL A 114 17.36 0.59 -0.62
N MET A 115 16.16 1.16 -0.58
CA MET A 115 15.89 2.50 -1.09
C MET A 115 14.90 3.28 -0.19
N GLY A 116 14.70 4.54 -0.53
CA GLY A 116 13.73 5.39 0.14
C GLY A 116 14.02 5.56 1.63
N THR A 117 13.02 5.38 2.46
CA THR A 117 13.14 5.54 3.93
C THR A 117 14.14 4.57 4.56
N MET A 118 14.29 3.37 3.98
CA MET A 118 15.23 2.35 4.48
C MET A 118 16.70 2.69 4.20
N SER A 119 17.00 3.69 3.35
CA SER A 119 18.38 4.12 3.06
C SER A 119 19.12 4.62 4.31
N SER A 120 18.40 5.07 5.35
CA SER A 120 19.00 5.41 6.66
C SER A 120 19.65 4.21 7.35
N LEU A 121 19.31 2.98 6.93
CA LEU A 121 19.85 1.71 7.43
C LEU A 121 20.96 1.13 6.53
N GLU A 122 21.59 1.93 5.66
CA GLU A 122 22.62 1.49 4.67
C GLU A 122 23.80 0.74 5.30
N ARG A 123 24.08 0.96 6.60
CA ARG A 123 25.12 0.24 7.34
C ARG A 123 24.73 -1.19 7.68
N ALA A 124 23.46 -1.52 7.66
CA ALA A 124 22.98 -2.86 7.93
C ALA A 124 23.28 -3.78 6.74
N LYS A 125 23.82 -4.95 7.04
CA LYS A 125 24.15 -5.93 6.00
C LYS A 125 22.88 -6.59 5.46
N VAL A 126 22.67 -6.60 4.15
CA VAL A 126 21.65 -7.44 3.51
C VAL A 126 22.13 -8.88 3.49
N ILE A 127 21.46 -9.75 4.24
CA ILE A 127 21.83 -11.15 4.44
C ILE A 127 20.98 -12.15 3.65
N GLY A 128 19.85 -11.71 3.10
CA GLY A 128 18.98 -12.54 2.28
C GLY A 128 18.03 -11.72 1.42
N ILE A 129 17.61 -12.31 0.30
CA ILE A 129 16.67 -11.72 -0.65
C ILE A 129 15.77 -12.82 -1.21
N ILE A 130 14.46 -12.57 -1.22
CA ILE A 130 13.48 -13.34 -2.00
C ILE A 130 12.60 -12.32 -2.72
N ASP A 131 12.62 -12.31 -4.05
CA ASP A 131 11.93 -11.32 -4.86
C ASP A 131 11.49 -11.86 -6.21
N HIS A 132 10.46 -11.25 -6.80
CA HIS A 132 9.95 -11.60 -8.12
C HIS A 132 10.04 -10.45 -9.16
N HIS A 133 10.62 -9.32 -8.78
CA HIS A 133 10.88 -8.18 -9.64
C HIS A 133 12.17 -8.32 -10.46
N ALA A 134 12.47 -7.33 -11.28
CA ALA A 134 13.73 -7.27 -12.00
C ALA A 134 14.93 -7.28 -11.04
N ASP A 135 15.98 -8.02 -11.37
CA ASP A 135 17.20 -8.10 -10.56
C ASP A 135 18.08 -6.86 -10.75
N GLU A 136 18.20 -6.04 -9.71
CA GLU A 136 19.09 -4.87 -9.68
C GLU A 136 20.58 -5.24 -9.57
N GLY A 137 20.90 -6.52 -9.42
CA GLY A 137 22.27 -7.02 -9.40
C GLY A 137 23.03 -6.75 -8.10
N LEU A 138 22.35 -6.31 -7.04
CA LEU A 138 22.94 -5.93 -5.75
C LEU A 138 23.09 -7.12 -4.79
N TYR A 139 23.94 -6.98 -3.76
CA TYR A 139 24.11 -7.89 -2.61
C TYR A 139 24.49 -9.33 -2.97
N LYS A 140 25.17 -9.57 -4.12
CA LYS A 140 25.54 -10.91 -4.59
C LYS A 140 26.46 -11.65 -3.63
N ASP A 141 27.35 -10.93 -2.95
CA ASP A 141 28.34 -11.50 -2.05
C ASP A 141 27.87 -11.61 -0.59
N THR A 142 26.70 -11.04 -0.27
CA THR A 142 26.26 -10.94 1.12
C THR A 142 24.91 -11.62 1.40
N ALA A 143 24.01 -11.66 0.42
CA ALA A 143 22.68 -12.24 0.57
C ALA A 143 22.70 -13.76 0.28
N ASN A 144 22.26 -14.55 1.26
CA ASN A 144 22.05 -15.99 1.13
C ASN A 144 20.89 -16.43 2.04
N PRO A 145 19.71 -16.86 1.48
CA PRO A 145 19.45 -17.02 0.06
C PRO A 145 19.39 -15.68 -0.69
N ARG A 146 19.77 -15.69 -1.97
CA ARG A 146 19.48 -14.64 -2.93
C ARG A 146 18.69 -15.25 -4.08
N ARG A 147 17.35 -15.24 -3.94
CA ARG A 147 16.44 -15.86 -4.87
C ARG A 147 15.57 -14.79 -5.52
N ILE A 148 15.84 -14.51 -6.79
CA ILE A 148 15.11 -13.56 -7.61
C ILE A 148 14.64 -14.29 -8.85
N GLU A 149 13.32 -14.54 -8.92
CA GLU A 149 12.71 -15.36 -9.97
C GLU A 149 11.38 -14.74 -10.42
N VAL A 150 11.12 -14.73 -11.72
CA VAL A 150 9.86 -14.18 -12.28
C VAL A 150 8.70 -15.13 -11.98
N VAL A 151 7.90 -14.76 -11.00
CA VAL A 151 6.64 -15.41 -10.60
C VAL A 151 5.53 -14.38 -10.43
N GLY A 152 4.31 -14.80 -10.20
CA GLY A 152 3.18 -13.90 -9.98
C GLY A 152 3.20 -13.19 -8.63
N SER A 153 3.71 -13.85 -7.57
CA SER A 153 3.75 -13.33 -6.20
C SER A 153 5.01 -13.82 -5.48
N CYS A 154 5.66 -12.96 -4.72
CA CYS A 154 6.80 -13.29 -3.86
C CYS A 154 6.43 -14.37 -2.83
N SER A 155 5.19 -14.40 -2.37
CA SER A 155 4.67 -15.43 -1.47
C SER A 155 4.75 -16.85 -2.04
N SER A 156 4.74 -17.01 -3.37
CA SER A 156 5.02 -18.30 -4.02
C SER A 156 6.45 -18.75 -3.78
N LEU A 157 7.42 -17.82 -3.89
CA LEU A 157 8.83 -18.10 -3.63
C LEU A 157 9.08 -18.41 -2.15
N VAL A 158 8.45 -17.65 -1.25
CA VAL A 158 8.53 -17.88 0.21
C VAL A 158 7.96 -19.25 0.58
N THR A 159 6.84 -19.64 -0.03
CA THR A 159 6.22 -20.96 0.17
C THR A 159 7.17 -22.09 -0.24
N ASP A 160 7.75 -22.00 -1.43
CA ASP A 160 8.66 -23.02 -1.95
C ASP A 160 9.98 -23.07 -1.16
N GLN A 161 10.54 -21.89 -0.82
CA GLN A 161 11.83 -21.78 -0.13
C GLN A 161 11.80 -22.30 1.31
N PHE A 162 10.75 -21.99 2.05
CA PHE A 162 10.69 -22.23 3.48
C PHE A 162 9.60 -23.22 3.90
N LEU A 163 8.33 -22.95 3.55
CA LEU A 163 7.21 -23.70 4.08
C LEU A 163 7.22 -25.15 3.62
N LYS A 164 7.45 -25.40 2.34
CA LYS A 164 7.44 -26.75 1.76
C LYS A 164 8.49 -27.64 2.43
N SER A 165 9.73 -27.18 2.52
CA SER A 165 10.80 -27.95 3.15
C SER A 165 10.57 -28.20 4.65
N GLN A 166 9.98 -27.21 5.34
CA GLN A 166 9.67 -27.34 6.76
C GLN A 166 8.52 -28.33 6.97
N MET A 167 7.47 -28.28 6.17
CA MET A 167 6.37 -29.24 6.24
C MET A 167 6.83 -30.67 5.95
N GLU A 168 7.70 -30.90 4.98
CA GLU A 168 8.26 -32.21 4.68
C GLU A 168 9.05 -32.77 5.87
N LYS A 169 9.85 -31.95 6.55
CA LYS A 169 10.59 -32.34 7.77
C LYS A 169 9.62 -32.68 8.93
N GLU A 170 8.64 -31.83 9.17
CA GLU A 170 7.65 -32.04 10.24
C GLU A 170 6.83 -33.32 10.02
N GLN A 171 6.41 -33.61 8.81
CA GLN A 171 5.71 -34.84 8.47
C GLN A 171 6.55 -36.09 8.75
N GLN A 172 7.84 -36.05 8.43
CA GLN A 172 8.77 -37.16 8.71
C GLN A 172 8.99 -37.38 10.20
N GLN A 173 9.09 -36.28 10.98
CA GLN A 173 9.42 -36.37 12.42
C GLN A 173 8.20 -36.67 13.30
N ASN A 174 7.01 -36.19 12.90
CA ASN A 174 5.79 -36.25 13.73
C ASN A 174 4.78 -37.33 13.30
N GLY A 175 5.20 -38.36 12.56
CA GLY A 175 4.33 -39.46 12.11
C GLY A 175 3.16 -38.94 11.24
N GLY A 176 3.38 -37.94 10.43
CA GLY A 176 2.37 -37.37 9.52
C GLY A 176 1.44 -36.33 10.13
N LYS A 177 1.58 -36.01 11.41
CA LYS A 177 0.79 -34.92 12.03
C LYS A 177 1.29 -33.55 11.60
N ILE A 178 0.35 -32.73 11.19
CA ILE A 178 0.64 -31.34 10.74
C ILE A 178 0.54 -30.40 11.94
N PRO A 179 1.59 -29.60 12.24
CA PRO A 179 1.55 -28.63 13.32
C PRO A 179 0.47 -27.56 13.09
N SER A 180 -0.11 -27.03 14.16
CA SER A 180 -1.19 -26.03 14.10
C SER A 180 -0.76 -24.72 13.41
N TRP A 181 0.52 -24.35 13.48
CA TRP A 181 1.05 -23.16 12.81
C TRP A 181 1.00 -23.26 11.27
N VAL A 182 0.99 -24.48 10.70
CA VAL A 182 0.92 -24.70 9.24
C VAL A 182 -0.36 -24.09 8.68
N GLN A 183 -1.50 -24.33 9.33
CA GLN A 183 -2.77 -23.79 8.87
C GLN A 183 -2.75 -22.25 8.81
N GLN A 184 -2.18 -21.60 9.81
CA GLN A 184 -2.10 -20.14 9.83
C GLN A 184 -1.17 -19.60 8.73
N LEU A 185 0.01 -20.21 8.53
CA LEU A 185 0.95 -19.75 7.50
C LEU A 185 0.44 -20.03 6.09
N THR A 186 -0.21 -21.18 5.86
CA THR A 186 -0.80 -21.49 4.55
C THR A 186 -1.95 -20.55 4.20
N ARG A 187 -2.77 -20.15 5.18
CA ARG A 187 -3.82 -19.12 4.98
C ARG A 187 -3.22 -17.76 4.65
N LEU A 188 -2.14 -17.35 5.31
CA LEU A 188 -1.46 -16.10 5.03
C LEU A 188 -0.89 -16.10 3.61
N LEU A 189 -0.09 -17.10 3.25
CA LEU A 189 0.62 -17.17 1.98
C LEU A 189 -0.31 -17.34 0.76
N LEU A 190 -1.46 -18.01 0.92
CA LEU A 190 -2.40 -18.20 -0.19
C LEU A 190 -3.04 -16.88 -0.65
N GLY A 191 -3.31 -15.96 0.28
CA GLY A 191 -3.97 -14.68 -0.03
C GLY A 191 -3.28 -13.88 -1.12
N PRO A 192 -2.01 -13.46 -0.94
CA PRO A 192 -1.28 -12.69 -1.96
C PRO A 192 -1.10 -13.47 -3.26
N ILE A 193 -0.82 -14.79 -3.22
CA ILE A 193 -0.72 -15.61 -4.44
C ILE A 193 -1.99 -15.45 -5.28
N LEU A 194 -3.16 -15.54 -4.69
CA LEU A 194 -4.43 -15.40 -5.41
C LEU A 194 -4.67 -13.97 -5.93
N ILE A 195 -4.33 -12.94 -5.12
CA ILE A 195 -4.55 -11.54 -5.49
C ILE A 195 -3.66 -11.12 -6.66
N ASP A 196 -2.36 -11.42 -6.60
CA ASP A 196 -1.40 -10.99 -7.62
C ASP A 196 -1.57 -11.73 -8.93
N THR A 197 -1.94 -13.01 -8.87
CA THR A 197 -2.22 -13.84 -10.04
C THR A 197 -3.65 -13.69 -10.57
N GLN A 198 -4.48 -12.86 -9.91
CA GLN A 198 -5.89 -12.68 -10.25
C GLN A 198 -6.65 -14.02 -10.30
N ASP A 199 -6.64 -14.72 -9.14
CA ASP A 199 -7.32 -16.01 -8.98
C ASP A 199 -6.72 -17.15 -9.83
N LEU A 200 -5.40 -17.12 -10.00
CA LEU A 200 -4.64 -18.10 -10.78
C LEU A 200 -5.12 -18.21 -12.27
N LYS A 201 -5.70 -17.16 -12.82
CA LYS A 201 -6.28 -17.17 -14.19
C LYS A 201 -5.21 -16.94 -15.26
N PRO A 202 -4.90 -17.94 -16.11
CA PRO A 202 -3.85 -17.85 -17.11
C PRO A 202 -4.06 -16.72 -18.12
N GLU A 203 -5.33 -16.42 -18.47
CA GLU A 203 -5.71 -15.35 -19.40
C GLU A 203 -5.30 -13.94 -18.92
N ARG A 204 -4.96 -13.80 -17.66
CA ARG A 204 -4.45 -12.53 -17.10
C ARG A 204 -2.93 -12.36 -17.24
N HIS A 205 -2.23 -13.38 -17.76
CA HIS A 205 -0.79 -13.41 -18.03
C HIS A 205 0.13 -13.15 -16.83
N LYS A 206 -0.42 -13.16 -15.61
CA LYS A 206 0.34 -12.91 -14.37
C LYS A 206 0.80 -14.18 -13.68
N VAL A 207 0.02 -15.27 -13.80
CA VAL A 207 0.30 -16.54 -13.15
C VAL A 207 1.46 -17.27 -13.84
N LYS A 208 2.35 -17.85 -13.04
CA LYS A 208 3.46 -18.72 -13.49
C LYS A 208 3.30 -20.13 -12.92
N PRO A 209 4.00 -21.13 -13.48
CA PRO A 209 3.89 -22.52 -13.02
C PRO A 209 4.13 -22.71 -11.52
N LEU A 210 5.05 -21.93 -10.93
CA LEU A 210 5.35 -22.00 -9.49
C LEU A 210 4.17 -21.51 -8.64
N ASP A 211 3.47 -20.44 -9.08
CA ASP A 211 2.30 -19.93 -8.36
C ASP A 211 1.21 -21.00 -8.26
N LEU A 212 0.90 -21.67 -9.39
CA LEU A 212 -0.05 -22.78 -9.45
C LEU A 212 0.39 -23.92 -8.55
N ALA A 213 1.67 -24.31 -8.62
CA ALA A 213 2.21 -25.40 -7.82
C ALA A 213 2.10 -25.12 -6.31
N MET A 214 2.48 -23.91 -5.89
CA MET A 214 2.48 -23.52 -4.47
C MET A 214 1.07 -23.30 -3.93
N ALA A 215 0.19 -22.64 -4.69
CA ALA A 215 -1.21 -22.52 -4.28
C ALA A 215 -1.88 -23.89 -4.08
N ASN A 216 -1.72 -24.82 -5.02
CA ASN A 216 -2.25 -26.16 -4.91
C ASN A 216 -1.62 -26.96 -3.76
N PHE A 217 -0.32 -26.77 -3.50
CA PHE A 217 0.37 -27.42 -2.40
C PHE A 217 -0.16 -26.99 -1.05
N ILE A 218 -0.40 -25.68 -0.82
CA ILE A 218 -0.81 -25.16 0.49
C ILE A 218 -2.32 -25.20 0.72
N PHE A 219 -3.14 -25.13 -0.34
CA PHE A 219 -4.60 -25.03 -0.23
C PHE A 219 -5.24 -26.09 0.68
N PRO A 220 -4.87 -27.40 0.62
CA PRO A 220 -5.48 -28.43 1.48
C PRO A 220 -5.30 -28.19 2.97
N TYR A 221 -4.32 -27.37 3.37
CA TYR A 221 -3.98 -27.09 4.76
C TYR A 221 -4.61 -25.79 5.29
N THR A 222 -5.21 -24.98 4.41
CA THR A 222 -5.78 -23.69 4.81
C THR A 222 -7.10 -23.79 5.56
N GLY A 223 -7.85 -24.88 5.32
CA GLY A 223 -9.22 -25.04 5.81
C GLY A 223 -10.24 -24.13 5.10
N TRP A 224 -9.86 -23.48 3.98
CA TRP A 224 -10.79 -22.79 3.08
C TRP A 224 -11.48 -23.83 2.17
N GLU A 225 -12.75 -23.60 1.87
CA GLU A 225 -13.53 -24.47 0.98
C GLU A 225 -13.22 -24.23 -0.50
N SER A 226 -12.83 -22.99 -0.84
CA SER A 226 -12.57 -22.58 -2.22
C SER A 226 -11.51 -21.48 -2.28
N MET A 227 -10.57 -21.58 -3.22
CA MET A 227 -9.61 -20.50 -3.55
C MET A 227 -10.35 -19.29 -4.12
N GLU A 228 -11.34 -19.50 -4.97
CA GLU A 228 -12.14 -18.43 -5.57
C GLU A 228 -12.91 -17.63 -4.51
N ASP A 229 -13.48 -18.30 -3.49
CA ASP A 229 -14.15 -17.60 -2.38
C ASP A 229 -13.17 -16.74 -1.58
N LEU A 230 -11.99 -17.27 -1.27
CA LEU A 230 -10.95 -16.50 -0.59
C LEU A 230 -10.50 -15.30 -1.43
N PHE A 231 -10.20 -15.52 -2.72
CA PHE A 231 -9.86 -14.43 -3.64
C PHE A 231 -10.92 -13.33 -3.62
N ARG A 232 -12.19 -13.71 -3.81
CA ARG A 232 -13.32 -12.77 -3.84
C ARG A 232 -13.45 -11.99 -2.53
N ARG A 233 -13.26 -12.61 -1.38
CA ARG A 233 -13.31 -11.94 -0.08
C ARG A 233 -12.20 -10.91 0.10
N ILE A 234 -10.96 -11.26 -0.27
CA ILE A 234 -9.82 -10.34 -0.19
C ILE A 234 -9.98 -9.21 -1.21
N ASP A 235 -10.40 -9.50 -2.44
CA ASP A 235 -10.61 -8.48 -3.48
C ASP A 235 -11.75 -7.52 -3.14
N ASN A 236 -12.82 -8.02 -2.52
CA ASN A 236 -13.89 -7.18 -1.98
C ASN A 236 -13.39 -6.31 -0.81
N ALA A 237 -12.61 -6.87 0.12
CA ALA A 237 -12.01 -6.10 1.21
C ALA A 237 -11.09 -5.00 0.67
N ARG A 238 -10.28 -5.27 -0.35
CA ARG A 238 -9.41 -4.28 -1.01
C ARG A 238 -10.19 -3.11 -1.60
N LYS A 239 -11.38 -3.37 -2.14
CA LYS A 239 -12.30 -2.38 -2.73
C LYS A 239 -13.16 -1.68 -1.70
N ASP A 240 -13.32 -2.26 -0.51
CA ASP A 240 -14.14 -1.68 0.54
C ASP A 240 -13.47 -0.45 1.17
N THR A 241 -14.11 0.69 0.98
CA THR A 241 -13.69 1.97 1.56
C THR A 241 -14.61 2.42 2.70
N SER A 242 -15.57 1.59 3.12
CA SER A 242 -16.62 1.95 4.09
C SER A 242 -16.06 2.30 5.47
N ARG A 243 -14.96 1.66 5.86
CA ARG A 243 -14.29 1.86 7.16
C ARG A 243 -13.32 3.05 7.17
N LEU A 244 -12.95 3.59 6.00
CA LEU A 244 -11.98 4.68 5.89
C LEU A 244 -12.64 6.01 6.18
N ALA A 245 -12.03 6.83 7.06
CA ALA A 245 -12.38 8.23 7.19
C ALA A 245 -12.13 8.96 5.86
N TYR A 246 -12.86 10.08 5.61
CA TYR A 246 -12.67 10.80 4.34
C TYR A 246 -11.22 11.29 4.16
N TYR A 247 -10.55 11.66 5.24
CA TYR A 247 -9.12 11.99 5.25
C TYR A 247 -8.24 10.84 4.73
N ASP A 248 -8.55 9.60 5.11
CA ASP A 248 -7.81 8.41 4.67
C ASP A 248 -8.03 8.12 3.18
N LEU A 249 -9.24 8.38 2.67
CA LEU A 249 -9.53 8.26 1.25
C LEU A 249 -8.69 9.22 0.41
N LEU A 250 -8.45 10.44 0.90
CA LEU A 250 -7.65 11.45 0.20
C LEU A 250 -6.18 11.02 0.04
N ARG A 251 -5.62 10.32 1.03
CA ARG A 251 -4.22 9.90 1.01
C ARG A 251 -3.99 8.51 0.41
N LYS A 252 -5.03 7.72 0.18
CA LYS A 252 -4.94 6.34 -0.33
C LYS A 252 -4.39 6.28 -1.76
N ASP A 253 -4.86 7.14 -2.66
CA ASP A 253 -4.33 7.30 -4.03
C ASP A 253 -4.09 8.79 -4.30
N TYR A 254 -2.92 9.25 -3.90
CA TYR A 254 -2.50 10.64 -3.93
C TYR A 254 -1.21 10.81 -4.73
N LYS A 255 -1.16 11.91 -5.47
CA LYS A 255 0.06 12.39 -6.12
C LYS A 255 0.20 13.88 -5.95
N GLU A 256 1.43 14.37 -5.85
CA GLU A 256 1.74 15.79 -5.75
C GLU A 256 2.82 16.22 -6.73
N TRP A 257 2.78 17.47 -7.11
CA TRP A 257 3.74 18.12 -7.98
C TRP A 257 4.06 19.51 -7.44
N THR A 258 5.25 19.97 -7.73
CA THR A 258 5.68 21.36 -7.51
C THR A 258 6.10 21.94 -8.85
N VAL A 259 5.48 23.06 -9.23
CA VAL A 259 5.79 23.79 -10.47
C VAL A 259 5.99 25.27 -10.18
N GLN A 260 6.71 25.98 -11.04
CA GLN A 260 6.89 27.42 -10.89
C GLN A 260 5.73 28.20 -11.52
N HIS A 261 5.18 29.16 -10.78
CA HIS A 261 4.17 30.08 -11.30
C HIS A 261 4.78 30.99 -12.38
N HIS A 262 4.09 31.15 -13.50
CA HIS A 262 4.64 31.84 -14.67
C HIS A 262 5.02 33.30 -14.42
N GLU A 263 4.25 34.03 -13.57
CA GLU A 263 4.51 35.44 -13.26
C GLU A 263 5.45 35.60 -12.06
N THR A 264 5.07 35.01 -10.91
CA THR A 264 5.79 35.27 -9.65
C THR A 264 7.08 34.47 -9.51
N LYS A 265 7.26 33.41 -10.32
CA LYS A 265 8.37 32.43 -10.22
C LYS A 265 8.44 31.70 -8.89
N GLU A 266 7.41 31.81 -8.07
CA GLU A 266 7.27 31.06 -6.83
C GLU A 266 6.89 29.62 -7.11
N ASP A 267 7.31 28.73 -6.25
CA ASP A 267 6.89 27.34 -6.27
C ASP A 267 5.42 27.22 -5.85
N VAL A 268 4.66 26.50 -6.65
CA VAL A 268 3.25 26.14 -6.40
C VAL A 268 3.17 24.65 -6.23
N LYS A 269 2.66 24.22 -5.09
CA LYS A 269 2.47 22.81 -4.76
C LYS A 269 1.03 22.38 -4.98
N ILE A 270 0.84 21.39 -5.83
CA ILE A 270 -0.45 20.87 -6.24
C ILE A 270 -0.59 19.43 -5.77
N GLY A 271 -1.69 19.11 -5.10
CA GLY A 271 -2.05 17.75 -4.73
C GLY A 271 -3.31 17.27 -5.44
N ILE A 272 -3.29 16.04 -5.95
CA ILE A 272 -4.45 15.39 -6.58
C ILE A 272 -4.69 14.04 -5.92
N SER A 273 -5.81 13.93 -5.22
CA SER A 273 -6.32 12.68 -4.64
C SER A 273 -7.31 12.02 -5.60
N SER A 274 -7.25 10.70 -5.73
CA SER A 274 -8.26 9.91 -6.46
C SER A 274 -9.04 9.05 -5.46
N VAL A 275 -10.37 9.22 -5.46
CA VAL A 275 -11.26 8.58 -4.48
C VAL A 275 -12.31 7.73 -5.21
N ILE A 276 -12.46 6.47 -4.79
CA ILE A 276 -13.51 5.58 -5.27
C ILE A 276 -14.81 5.91 -4.54
N GLY A 277 -15.86 6.22 -5.30
CA GLY A 277 -17.15 6.69 -4.79
C GLY A 277 -17.44 8.13 -5.20
N LEU A 278 -18.66 8.57 -5.03
CA LEU A 278 -19.15 9.90 -5.42
C LEU A 278 -19.40 10.79 -4.20
N MET A 279 -19.47 12.11 -4.42
CA MET A 279 -19.69 13.11 -3.35
C MET A 279 -20.93 12.84 -2.51
N ASP A 280 -22.05 12.44 -3.15
CA ASP A 280 -23.30 12.13 -2.45
C ASP A 280 -23.14 10.99 -1.44
N LYS A 281 -22.39 9.96 -1.79
CA LYS A 281 -22.10 8.83 -0.91
C LYS A 281 -21.42 9.31 0.38
N TYR A 282 -20.39 10.13 0.24
CA TYR A 282 -19.61 10.60 1.38
C TYR A 282 -20.28 11.73 2.14
N ALA A 283 -21.00 12.64 1.45
CA ALA A 283 -21.78 13.67 2.10
C ALA A 283 -22.92 13.10 2.95
N LYS A 284 -23.50 11.95 2.56
CA LYS A 284 -24.49 11.22 3.36
C LYS A 284 -23.86 10.46 4.53
N ARG A 285 -22.67 9.87 4.33
CA ARG A 285 -21.98 9.09 5.36
C ARG A 285 -21.34 9.99 6.44
N ASP A 286 -20.63 11.02 6.00
CA ASP A 286 -19.67 11.78 6.85
C ASP A 286 -20.08 13.25 7.07
N THR A 287 -21.10 13.76 6.41
CA THR A 287 -21.50 15.16 6.27
C THR A 287 -20.57 15.98 5.34
N LYS A 288 -21.12 17.07 4.79
CA LYS A 288 -20.37 18.00 3.91
C LYS A 288 -19.21 18.67 4.66
N GLU A 289 -19.48 19.09 5.89
CA GLU A 289 -18.54 19.78 6.77
C GLU A 289 -17.34 18.87 7.12
N THR A 290 -17.60 17.61 7.41
CA THR A 290 -16.55 16.61 7.70
C THR A 290 -15.67 16.36 6.47
N MET A 291 -16.27 16.24 5.27
CA MET A 291 -15.54 16.09 4.01
C MET A 291 -14.62 17.30 3.77
N GLN A 292 -15.15 18.52 3.91
CA GLN A 292 -14.38 19.74 3.69
C GLN A 292 -13.27 19.92 4.72
N LYS A 293 -13.56 19.64 5.99
CA LYS A 293 -12.55 19.64 7.05
C LYS A 293 -11.40 18.70 6.71
N ALA A 294 -11.71 17.49 6.24
CA ALA A 294 -10.69 16.52 5.84
C ALA A 294 -9.86 17.00 4.64
N ILE A 295 -10.49 17.63 3.62
CA ILE A 295 -9.78 18.19 2.46
C ILE A 295 -8.86 19.33 2.90
N ASN A 296 -9.35 20.25 3.73
CA ASN A 296 -8.57 21.38 4.25
C ASN A 296 -7.38 20.89 5.10
N GLU A 297 -7.62 19.94 6.00
CA GLU A 297 -6.60 19.36 6.86
C GLU A 297 -5.53 18.63 6.04
N TRP A 298 -5.94 17.85 5.04
CA TRP A 298 -5.02 17.17 4.12
C TRP A 298 -4.18 18.16 3.33
N ALA A 299 -4.81 19.19 2.75
CA ALA A 299 -4.12 20.24 2.02
C ALA A 299 -3.09 20.98 2.90
N LYS A 300 -3.46 21.30 4.13
CA LYS A 300 -2.58 21.95 5.11
C LYS A 300 -1.40 21.05 5.51
N ASN A 301 -1.66 19.78 5.82
CA ASN A 301 -0.62 18.83 6.25
C ASN A 301 0.40 18.55 5.13
N ARG A 302 -0.03 18.66 3.88
CA ARG A 302 0.84 18.53 2.70
C ARG A 302 1.40 19.86 2.21
N THR A 303 1.07 20.99 2.85
CA THR A 303 1.49 22.34 2.43
C THR A 303 1.14 22.63 0.97
N MET A 304 -0.08 22.26 0.54
CA MET A 304 -0.55 22.46 -0.83
C MET A 304 -0.96 23.92 -1.06
N ASP A 305 -0.73 24.43 -2.26
CA ASP A 305 -1.33 25.67 -2.76
C ASP A 305 -2.65 25.40 -3.47
N LEU A 306 -2.79 24.19 -4.07
CA LEU A 306 -3.99 23.73 -4.76
C LEU A 306 -4.26 22.26 -4.42
N SER A 307 -5.49 21.97 -3.99
CA SER A 307 -5.96 20.60 -3.76
C SER A 307 -7.08 20.22 -4.74
N LEU A 308 -6.91 19.13 -5.46
CA LEU A 308 -7.97 18.52 -6.26
C LEU A 308 -8.32 17.15 -5.70
N VAL A 309 -9.64 16.83 -5.70
CA VAL A 309 -10.14 15.49 -5.40
C VAL A 309 -10.94 15.00 -6.60
N LEU A 310 -10.46 13.93 -7.22
CA LEU A 310 -11.11 13.27 -8.35
C LEU A 310 -11.86 12.05 -7.82
N LEU A 311 -13.19 12.10 -7.93
CA LEU A 311 -14.06 11.01 -7.50
C LEU A 311 -14.57 10.26 -8.72
N ALA A 312 -14.69 8.94 -8.60
CA ALA A 312 -15.26 8.10 -9.65
C ALA A 312 -15.92 6.86 -9.06
N ASP A 313 -17.04 6.47 -9.64
CA ASP A 313 -17.73 5.23 -9.30
C ASP A 313 -18.47 4.67 -10.53
N ASP A 314 -18.65 3.35 -10.55
CA ASP A 314 -19.53 2.67 -11.51
C ASP A 314 -20.79 2.24 -10.78
N LEU A 315 -21.86 2.99 -11.00
CA LEU A 315 -23.17 2.73 -10.37
C LEU A 315 -23.96 1.61 -11.10
N GLY A 316 -23.41 1.05 -12.17
CA GLY A 316 -24.07 0.10 -13.04
C GLY A 316 -25.04 0.78 -14.03
N GLU A 317 -25.33 0.10 -15.13
CA GLU A 317 -26.13 0.66 -16.25
C GLU A 317 -27.49 1.21 -15.83
N ASN A 318 -28.16 0.56 -14.89
CA ASN A 318 -29.48 0.95 -14.41
C ASN A 318 -29.47 2.21 -13.50
N HIS A 319 -28.31 2.69 -13.05
CA HIS A 319 -28.14 3.80 -12.12
C HIS A 319 -27.23 4.90 -12.66
N GLY A 320 -27.05 4.99 -13.98
CA GLY A 320 -26.29 6.04 -14.62
C GLY A 320 -24.85 5.67 -15.02
N GLY A 321 -24.46 4.39 -14.89
CA GLY A 321 -23.16 3.88 -15.32
C GLY A 321 -21.99 4.47 -14.59
N TYR A 322 -20.86 4.59 -15.28
CA TYR A 322 -19.62 5.16 -14.73
C TYR A 322 -19.71 6.68 -14.68
N GLN A 323 -19.49 7.25 -13.50
CA GLN A 323 -19.57 8.70 -13.25
C GLN A 323 -18.26 9.23 -12.67
N ARG A 324 -17.96 10.50 -12.98
CA ARG A 324 -16.84 11.24 -12.41
C ARG A 324 -17.29 12.58 -11.82
N GLN A 325 -16.58 12.99 -10.78
CA GLN A 325 -16.79 14.25 -10.09
C GLN A 325 -15.42 14.84 -9.70
N VAL A 326 -15.35 16.17 -9.61
CA VAL A 326 -14.11 16.88 -9.27
C VAL A 326 -14.40 17.90 -8.18
N ILE A 327 -13.56 17.91 -7.13
CA ILE A 327 -13.54 18.99 -6.14
C ILE A 327 -12.24 19.75 -6.36
N VAL A 328 -12.32 21.06 -6.40
CA VAL A 328 -11.18 21.96 -6.53
C VAL A 328 -11.17 22.91 -5.34
N LEU A 329 -10.09 22.92 -4.58
CA LEU A 329 -9.88 23.83 -3.45
C LEU A 329 -8.58 24.62 -3.66
N PRO A 330 -8.65 25.90 -4.06
CA PRO A 330 -7.54 26.84 -3.93
C PRO A 330 -7.23 27.02 -2.43
N VAL A 331 -5.96 26.85 -2.05
CA VAL A 331 -5.55 26.93 -0.63
C VAL A 331 -4.83 28.25 -0.36
N THR A 332 -4.07 28.73 -1.33
CA THR A 332 -3.37 30.02 -1.26
C THR A 332 -3.70 30.91 -2.43
N SER A 333 -3.41 32.21 -2.32
CA SER A 333 -3.63 33.19 -3.36
C SER A 333 -2.76 32.98 -4.62
N LYS A 334 -1.73 32.14 -4.58
CA LYS A 334 -0.91 31.80 -5.75
C LYS A 334 -1.72 31.17 -6.90
N VAL A 335 -2.87 30.60 -6.58
CA VAL A 335 -3.73 29.92 -7.56
C VAL A 335 -5.11 30.55 -7.69
N ASP A 336 -5.22 31.84 -7.36
CA ASP A 336 -6.48 32.57 -7.49
C ASP A 336 -7.05 32.49 -8.91
N GLY A 337 -8.37 32.30 -9.01
CA GLY A 337 -9.07 32.17 -10.28
C GLY A 337 -8.89 30.83 -11.00
N ILE A 338 -8.15 29.87 -10.44
CA ILE A 338 -7.90 28.55 -11.07
C ILE A 338 -9.20 27.79 -11.37
N THR A 339 -10.22 27.90 -10.53
CA THR A 339 -11.52 27.24 -10.71
C THR A 339 -12.20 27.68 -12.00
N GLY A 340 -12.28 29.01 -12.25
CA GLY A 340 -12.87 29.52 -13.48
C GLY A 340 -12.06 29.15 -14.73
N ARG A 341 -10.73 29.07 -14.61
CA ARG A 341 -9.87 28.65 -15.73
C ARG A 341 -10.04 27.16 -16.03
N LEU A 342 -10.25 26.30 -15.02
CA LEU A 342 -10.56 24.87 -15.21
C LEU A 342 -11.93 24.68 -15.86
N GLU A 343 -12.95 25.45 -15.45
CA GLU A 343 -14.30 25.43 -16.05
C GLU A 343 -14.26 25.78 -17.55
N ALA A 344 -13.35 26.64 -17.96
CA ALA A 344 -13.21 27.08 -19.34
C ALA A 344 -12.56 26.04 -20.28
N ILE A 345 -12.08 24.91 -19.77
CA ILE A 345 -11.48 23.84 -20.57
C ILE A 345 -12.56 22.91 -21.12
N PRO A 346 -12.89 22.97 -22.44
CA PRO A 346 -14.01 22.20 -22.99
C PRO A 346 -13.82 20.68 -22.87
N GLU A 347 -12.57 20.21 -22.91
CA GLU A 347 -12.21 18.80 -22.84
C GLU A 347 -12.57 18.18 -21.49
N LEU A 348 -12.61 18.95 -20.42
CA LEU A 348 -12.96 18.47 -19.08
C LEU A 348 -14.46 18.29 -18.91
N GLN A 349 -15.28 19.07 -19.65
CA GLN A 349 -16.76 19.05 -19.57
C GLN A 349 -17.27 19.14 -18.10
N LEU A 350 -16.80 20.16 -17.38
CA LEU A 350 -17.15 20.37 -15.98
C LEU A 350 -18.48 21.12 -15.86
N GLU A 351 -19.43 20.52 -15.13
CA GLU A 351 -20.69 21.15 -14.74
C GLU A 351 -20.69 21.43 -13.25
N ARG A 352 -20.91 22.68 -12.86
CA ARG A 352 -20.93 23.10 -11.46
C ARG A 352 -22.02 22.36 -10.67
N THR A 353 -21.66 21.83 -9.51
CA THR A 353 -22.61 21.23 -8.55
C THR A 353 -22.46 21.83 -7.15
N THR A 354 -23.53 21.81 -6.37
CA THR A 354 -23.58 22.31 -5.00
C THR A 354 -23.64 21.19 -3.95
N ILE A 355 -23.40 19.95 -4.37
CA ILE A 355 -23.56 18.75 -3.51
C ILE A 355 -22.81 18.90 -2.18
N ILE A 356 -21.60 19.48 -2.22
CA ILE A 356 -20.76 19.67 -1.03
C ILE A 356 -20.60 21.14 -0.63
N ASP A 357 -21.33 22.08 -1.24
CA ASP A 357 -21.16 23.49 -0.92
C ASP A 357 -21.57 23.78 0.54
N THR A 358 -20.68 24.45 1.27
CA THR A 358 -20.93 25.18 2.50
C THR A 358 -20.45 26.61 2.31
N ASP A 359 -20.90 27.54 3.15
CA ASP A 359 -20.48 28.93 3.05
C ASP A 359 -18.97 29.10 3.17
N ASP A 360 -18.34 28.34 4.05
CA ASP A 360 -16.89 28.38 4.26
C ASP A 360 -16.12 27.89 3.04
N PHE A 361 -16.52 26.75 2.45
CA PHE A 361 -15.89 26.17 1.26
C PHE A 361 -15.95 27.13 0.06
N VAL A 362 -17.14 27.68 -0.20
CA VAL A 362 -17.36 28.61 -1.31
C VAL A 362 -16.61 29.94 -1.11
N LYS A 363 -16.58 30.43 0.14
CA LYS A 363 -15.85 31.65 0.52
C LYS A 363 -14.35 31.55 0.24
N HIS A 364 -13.75 30.37 0.43
CA HIS A 364 -12.36 30.09 0.12
C HIS A 364 -12.12 29.70 -1.35
N GLY A 365 -13.08 29.96 -2.25
CA GLY A 365 -12.95 29.67 -3.67
C GLY A 365 -13.12 28.20 -4.05
N GLY A 366 -13.49 27.36 -3.11
CA GLY A 366 -13.77 25.95 -3.35
C GLY A 366 -14.94 25.75 -4.32
N ARG A 367 -14.84 24.76 -5.20
CA ARG A 367 -15.86 24.42 -6.19
C ARG A 367 -15.92 22.91 -6.38
N ALA A 368 -17.13 22.42 -6.66
CA ALA A 368 -17.39 21.02 -6.99
C ALA A 368 -18.07 20.89 -8.36
N TYR A 369 -17.73 19.85 -9.09
CA TYR A 369 -18.19 19.63 -10.46
C TYR A 369 -18.61 18.18 -10.70
N LEU A 370 -19.63 18.01 -11.54
CA LEU A 370 -19.84 16.80 -12.32
C LEU A 370 -18.89 16.87 -13.52
N GLN A 371 -18.23 15.77 -13.84
CA GLN A 371 -17.33 15.67 -14.98
C GLN A 371 -17.92 14.75 -16.02
N HIS A 372 -18.47 15.29 -17.11
CA HIS A 372 -19.15 14.51 -18.14
C HIS A 372 -18.19 13.77 -19.06
N ASN A 373 -16.95 14.26 -19.22
CA ASN A 373 -15.91 13.50 -19.92
C ASN A 373 -15.31 12.41 -19.02
N ASN A 374 -15.90 11.22 -19.07
CA ASN A 374 -15.49 10.07 -18.27
C ASN A 374 -14.10 9.51 -18.61
N THR A 375 -13.49 9.93 -19.73
CA THR A 375 -12.12 9.52 -20.11
C THR A 375 -11.03 10.34 -19.43
N CYS A 376 -11.36 11.54 -18.92
CA CYS A 376 -10.40 12.40 -18.26
C CYS A 376 -10.12 11.95 -16.82
N THR A 377 -9.04 11.22 -16.66
CA THR A 377 -8.48 10.79 -15.37
C THR A 377 -7.44 11.79 -14.86
N ARG A 378 -6.80 11.51 -13.72
CA ARG A 378 -5.67 12.30 -13.19
C ARG A 378 -4.58 12.54 -14.26
N LYS A 379 -4.31 11.54 -15.13
CA LYS A 379 -3.30 11.65 -16.19
C LYS A 379 -3.63 12.71 -17.24
N GLN A 380 -4.92 12.92 -17.52
CA GLN A 380 -5.39 13.93 -18.47
C GLN A 380 -5.58 15.30 -17.79
N ILE A 381 -6.04 15.33 -16.54
CA ILE A 381 -6.30 16.57 -15.80
C ILE A 381 -5.00 17.29 -15.41
N TRP A 382 -3.98 16.54 -14.97
CA TRP A 382 -2.71 17.11 -14.52
C TRP A 382 -2.04 18.03 -15.54
N PRO A 383 -1.86 17.67 -16.82
CA PRO A 383 -1.26 18.56 -17.80
C PRO A 383 -2.01 19.90 -17.99
N TRP A 384 -3.32 19.90 -17.84
CA TRP A 384 -4.11 21.13 -17.87
C TRP A 384 -3.84 22.00 -16.65
N VAL A 385 -3.85 21.42 -15.46
CA VAL A 385 -3.53 22.15 -14.21
C VAL A 385 -2.12 22.74 -14.28
N GLU A 386 -1.14 21.97 -14.72
CA GLU A 386 0.23 22.42 -14.91
C GLU A 386 0.32 23.62 -15.86
N LYS A 387 -0.30 23.54 -17.05
CA LYS A 387 -0.33 24.62 -18.03
C LYS A 387 -0.99 25.87 -17.48
N LEU A 388 -2.09 25.75 -16.75
CA LEU A 388 -2.79 26.90 -16.14
C LEU A 388 -1.91 27.67 -15.14
N ILE A 389 -0.92 27.03 -14.54
CA ILE A 389 -0.01 27.64 -13.56
C ILE A 389 1.27 28.15 -14.23
N THR A 390 1.82 27.36 -15.17
CA THR A 390 3.14 27.59 -15.76
C THR A 390 3.12 28.47 -17.01
N LEU A 391 1.95 28.68 -17.66
CA LEU A 391 1.80 29.50 -18.87
C LEU A 391 1.05 30.80 -18.57
N PRO A 392 1.36 31.90 -19.31
CA PRO A 392 0.65 33.17 -19.21
C PRO A 392 -0.85 33.02 -19.46
N GLN A 393 -1.65 33.87 -18.82
CA GLN A 393 -3.10 33.90 -19.08
C GLN A 393 -3.35 34.27 -20.56
N GLY A 394 -4.21 33.48 -21.25
CA GLY A 394 -4.51 33.68 -22.67
C GLY A 394 -3.61 32.89 -23.62
N SER A 395 -2.64 32.14 -23.13
CA SER A 395 -1.94 31.14 -23.96
C SER A 395 -2.93 30.07 -24.45
N ASN A 396 -2.81 29.66 -25.74
CA ASN A 396 -3.57 28.51 -26.22
C ASN A 396 -3.21 27.29 -25.37
N LEU A 397 -4.19 26.80 -24.62
CA LEU A 397 -4.07 25.65 -23.73
C LEU A 397 -3.99 24.34 -24.51
#